data_43079e42befe87cd29de09e1c68c8c57
#
_entry.id   43079e42befe87cd29de09e1c68c8c57
#
_cell.length_a   1.000
_cell.length_b   1.000
_cell.length_c   1.000
_cell.angle_alpha   90.00
_cell.angle_beta   90.00
_cell.angle_gamma   90.00
#
_symmetry.space_group_name_H-M   'P 1'
#
loop_
_entity.id
_entity.type
_entity.pdbx_description
1 polymer ?
#
loop_
_entity_poly.entity_id
_entity_poly.type
_entity_poly.pdbx_seq_one_letter_code
_entity_poly.pdbx_strand_id
1 'polypeptide(L)'
;GGGRLRGADTKRFDTFAKEGMKLTHYVVEPQCTPTRSALMTGRFPIRSGNHTIALGGNGGGIVTWERTIASILAEAGYTSSIYGKWHIGAEDGRFPTDHGFDEWYGPLRTYDECMWLEDPHYDAERDGYSHMHEGVKGKGAWPIKDQQLTMDTKKTCDLEYQKRAIKFMEKAVKDDKPFYCYFNHSLMHFPMSPRDEFVGKAKGKVEELLD
;
A
#
# COMPACT_ATOMS: atom_id res chain seq x y z
N GLY A 1 9.32 -8.72 18.66
CA GLY A 1 8.18 -8.12 17.96
C GLY A 1 6.89 -8.89 18.23
N GLY A 2 5.77 -8.41 17.69
CA GLY A 2 4.44 -9.03 17.85
C GLY A 2 4.35 -10.48 17.35
N GLY A 3 5.26 -10.91 16.49
CA GLY A 3 5.33 -12.28 16.00
C GLY A 3 5.53 -13.33 17.10
N ARG A 4 6.25 -12.98 18.16
CA ARG A 4 6.49 -13.91 19.27
C ARG A 4 5.18 -14.27 20.01
N LEU A 5 4.30 -13.29 20.21
CA LEU A 5 3.00 -13.50 20.88
C LEU A 5 2.00 -14.20 19.96
N ARG A 6 2.04 -13.92 18.66
CA ARG A 6 1.09 -14.44 17.68
C ARG A 6 1.61 -15.61 16.85
N GLY A 7 2.80 -16.14 17.18
CA GLY A 7 3.40 -17.28 16.51
C GLY A 7 3.89 -17.04 15.08
N ALA A 8 3.92 -15.80 14.61
CA ALA A 8 4.45 -15.46 13.30
C ALA A 8 5.99 -15.48 13.30
N ASP A 9 6.59 -15.96 12.22
CA ASP A 9 8.05 -15.92 12.04
C ASP A 9 8.48 -14.52 11.58
N THR A 10 9.05 -13.73 12.50
CA THR A 10 9.54 -12.37 12.24
C THR A 10 11.06 -12.27 12.22
N LYS A 11 11.78 -13.38 12.04
CA LYS A 11 13.26 -13.41 12.12
C LYS A 11 13.94 -12.35 11.26
N ARG A 12 13.45 -12.09 10.03
CA ARG A 12 14.03 -11.10 9.13
C ARG A 12 13.89 -9.68 9.69
N PHE A 13 12.71 -9.33 10.21
CA PHE A 13 12.47 -8.04 10.87
C PHE A 13 13.28 -7.92 12.15
N ASP A 14 13.41 -8.99 12.92
CA ASP A 14 14.19 -8.99 14.17
C ASP A 14 15.69 -8.80 13.88
N THR A 15 16.22 -9.40 12.80
CA THR A 15 17.58 -9.18 12.34
C THR A 15 17.79 -7.74 11.90
N PHE A 16 16.89 -7.22 11.05
CA PHE A 16 16.94 -5.83 10.60
C PHE A 16 16.90 -4.83 11.77
N ALA A 17 16.06 -5.08 12.79
CA ALA A 17 16.00 -4.24 13.98
C ALA A 17 17.27 -4.28 14.84
N LYS A 18 18.03 -5.39 14.80
CA LYS A 18 19.32 -5.52 15.51
C LYS A 18 20.45 -4.80 14.78
N GLU A 19 20.41 -4.78 13.45
CA GLU A 19 21.42 -4.13 12.60
C GLU A 19 21.17 -2.63 12.44
N GLY A 20 19.95 -2.16 12.73
CA GLY A 20 19.54 -0.79 12.57
C GLY A 20 18.99 -0.15 13.84
N MET A 21 17.92 0.61 13.69
CA MET A 21 17.29 1.36 14.78
C MET A 21 15.83 0.89 14.96
N LYS A 22 15.44 0.64 16.20
CA LYS A 22 14.07 0.37 16.60
C LYS A 22 13.47 1.59 17.30
N LEU A 23 12.48 2.21 16.69
CA LEU A 23 11.72 3.32 17.26
C LEU A 23 10.62 2.78 18.18
N THR A 24 10.76 2.94 19.49
CA THR A 24 9.83 2.37 20.49
C THR A 24 8.60 3.24 20.75
N HIS A 25 8.66 4.52 20.38
CA HIS A 25 7.58 5.50 20.57
C HIS A 25 7.08 6.07 19.24
N TYR A 26 7.24 5.31 18.14
CA TYR A 26 6.70 5.69 16.85
C TYR A 26 5.22 5.38 16.81
N VAL A 27 4.41 6.41 16.66
CA VAL A 27 2.95 6.30 16.54
C VAL A 27 2.51 6.65 15.13
N VAL A 28 1.38 6.11 14.74
CA VAL A 28 0.72 6.39 13.46
C VAL A 28 -0.71 6.87 13.73
N GLU A 29 -1.35 7.40 12.73
CA GLU A 29 -2.76 7.73 12.81
C GLU A 29 -3.63 6.46 12.86
N PRO A 30 -4.86 6.51 13.39
CA PRO A 30 -5.66 5.32 13.64
C PRO A 30 -6.23 4.66 12.36
N GLN A 31 -6.14 5.31 11.20
CA GLN A 31 -6.69 4.84 9.93
C GLN A 31 -5.68 4.96 8.78
N CYS A 32 -5.98 4.24 7.67
CA CYS A 32 -5.07 4.14 6.53
C CYS A 32 -4.84 5.47 5.80
N THR A 33 -5.86 6.20 5.42
CA THR A 33 -5.73 7.49 4.70
C THR A 33 -4.97 8.52 5.53
N PRO A 34 -5.33 8.81 6.80
CA PRO A 34 -4.58 9.74 7.64
C PRO A 34 -3.11 9.34 7.80
N THR A 35 -2.84 8.06 8.12
CA THR A 35 -1.46 7.57 8.29
C THR A 35 -0.63 7.74 7.02
N ARG A 36 -1.19 7.37 5.85
CA ARG A 36 -0.50 7.46 4.57
C ARG A 36 -0.25 8.91 4.17
N SER A 37 -1.23 9.77 4.37
CA SER A 37 -1.08 11.19 4.12
C SER A 37 0.01 11.80 4.98
N ALA A 38 0.02 11.52 6.29
CA ALA A 38 1.04 12.00 7.20
C ALA A 38 2.45 11.49 6.82
N LEU A 39 2.57 10.20 6.48
CA LEU A 39 3.84 9.59 6.08
C LEU A 39 4.37 10.22 4.79
N MET A 40 3.50 10.43 3.79
CA MET A 40 3.93 10.98 2.50
C MET A 40 4.27 12.45 2.57
N THR A 41 3.55 13.24 3.37
CA THR A 41 3.67 14.71 3.36
C THR A 41 4.46 15.28 4.54
N GLY A 42 4.69 14.50 5.60
CA GLY A 42 5.28 14.98 6.85
C GLY A 42 4.36 15.94 7.62
N ARG A 43 3.07 15.98 7.30
CA ARG A 43 2.09 16.92 7.89
C ARG A 43 1.01 16.17 8.66
N PHE A 44 0.47 16.81 9.70
CA PHE A 44 -0.72 16.31 10.38
C PHE A 44 -1.91 16.23 9.38
N PRO A 45 -2.62 15.09 9.32
CA PRO A 45 -3.69 14.86 8.34
C PRO A 45 -4.81 15.88 8.39
N ILE A 46 -5.09 16.45 9.57
CA ILE A 46 -6.09 17.51 9.71
C ILE A 46 -5.72 18.77 8.91
N ARG A 47 -4.43 19.02 8.70
CA ARG A 47 -3.96 20.19 7.92
C ARG A 47 -4.01 19.96 6.41
N SER A 48 -3.93 18.70 5.98
CA SER A 48 -4.03 18.32 4.57
C SER A 48 -5.45 17.94 4.15
N GLY A 49 -6.43 17.98 5.08
CA GLY A 49 -7.80 17.54 4.81
C GLY A 49 -8.01 16.04 4.79
N ASN A 50 -6.97 15.24 5.12
CA ASN A 50 -7.00 13.77 5.04
C ASN A 50 -7.14 13.10 6.42
N HIS A 51 -7.85 13.71 7.35
CA HIS A 51 -8.04 13.21 8.71
C HIS A 51 -9.05 12.05 8.83
N THR A 52 -9.78 11.77 7.74
CA THR A 52 -10.71 10.64 7.64
C THR A 52 -10.52 9.89 6.32
N ILE A 53 -11.05 8.68 6.24
CA ILE A 53 -11.14 7.94 4.98
C ILE A 53 -12.30 8.53 4.17
N ALA A 54 -12.05 8.91 2.93
CA ALA A 54 -13.10 9.29 1.99
C ALA A 54 -13.87 8.02 1.59
N LEU A 55 -15.05 7.84 2.18
CA LEU A 55 -15.98 6.77 1.79
C LEU A 55 -16.68 7.17 0.50
N GLY A 56 -16.85 6.21 -0.42
CA GLY A 56 -17.57 6.42 -1.68
C GLY A 56 -16.76 7.01 -2.83
N GLY A 57 -15.46 7.14 -2.68
CA GLY A 57 -14.55 7.47 -3.80
C GLY A 57 -14.53 8.92 -4.28
N ASN A 58 -15.30 9.80 -3.68
CA ASN A 58 -15.40 11.18 -4.15
C ASN A 58 -14.48 12.13 -3.37
N GLY A 59 -13.50 12.70 -4.07
CA GLY A 59 -12.83 13.94 -3.68
C GLY A 59 -11.86 13.89 -2.50
N GLY A 60 -11.53 12.72 -1.96
CA GLY A 60 -10.56 12.59 -0.88
C GLY A 60 -9.12 12.39 -1.40
N GLY A 61 -8.16 12.76 -0.56
CA GLY A 61 -6.75 12.55 -0.85
C GLY A 61 -5.93 13.83 -0.83
N ILE A 62 -4.63 13.68 -1.02
CA ILE A 62 -3.71 14.83 -1.07
C ILE A 62 -3.99 15.67 -2.31
N VAL A 63 -3.88 16.98 -2.15
CA VAL A 63 -4.12 17.92 -3.24
C VAL A 63 -2.96 17.91 -4.25
N THR A 64 -3.23 18.32 -5.49
CA THR A 64 -2.28 18.24 -6.62
C THR A 64 -0.94 18.95 -6.37
N TRP A 65 -0.92 20.00 -5.57
CA TRP A 65 0.29 20.76 -5.23
C TRP A 65 1.00 20.29 -3.96
N GLU A 66 0.46 19.26 -3.28
CA GLU A 66 1.07 18.74 -2.05
C GLU A 66 2.39 18.04 -2.38
N ARG A 67 3.42 18.42 -1.65
CA ARG A 67 4.74 17.79 -1.78
C ARG A 67 4.82 16.52 -0.94
N THR A 68 5.29 15.47 -1.55
CA THR A 68 5.51 14.18 -0.89
C THR A 68 7.00 13.88 -0.72
N ILE A 69 7.32 12.90 0.13
CA ILE A 69 8.68 12.39 0.24
C ILE A 69 9.23 11.93 -1.13
N ALA A 70 8.39 11.33 -1.98
CA ALA A 70 8.80 10.90 -3.32
C ALA A 70 9.14 12.10 -4.22
N SER A 71 8.33 13.17 -4.18
CA SER A 71 8.61 14.39 -4.98
C SER A 71 9.88 15.11 -4.51
N ILE A 72 10.16 15.13 -3.20
CA ILE A 72 11.37 15.73 -2.65
C ILE A 72 12.60 14.91 -3.02
N LEU A 73 12.52 13.58 -2.93
CA LEU A 73 13.61 12.69 -3.31
C LEU A 73 13.89 12.74 -4.82
N ALA A 74 12.86 12.92 -5.66
CA ALA A 74 13.05 13.09 -7.10
C ALA A 74 13.91 14.33 -7.44
N GLU A 75 13.76 15.44 -6.68
CA GLU A 75 14.62 16.63 -6.83
C GLU A 75 16.08 16.35 -6.44
N ALA A 76 16.29 15.38 -5.55
CA ALA A 76 17.62 14.90 -5.15
C ALA A 76 18.19 13.81 -6.08
N GLY A 77 17.53 13.51 -7.21
CA GLY A 77 17.99 12.54 -8.21
C GLY A 77 17.61 11.10 -7.95
N TYR A 78 16.75 10.83 -6.97
CA TYR A 78 16.24 9.49 -6.72
C TYR A 78 15.22 9.09 -7.79
N THR A 79 15.25 7.80 -8.17
CA THR A 79 14.11 7.16 -8.83
C THR A 79 13.22 6.53 -7.77
N SER A 80 11.90 6.52 -7.98
CA SER A 80 10.97 6.07 -6.95
C SER A 80 9.82 5.23 -7.49
N SER A 81 9.42 4.23 -6.70
CA SER A 81 8.32 3.34 -7.03
C SER A 81 7.42 3.08 -5.83
N ILE A 82 6.17 2.77 -6.10
CA ILE A 82 5.22 2.29 -5.10
C ILE A 82 4.59 0.99 -5.58
N TYR A 83 4.60 -0.03 -4.71
CA TYR A 83 3.93 -1.30 -4.95
C TYR A 83 2.97 -1.58 -3.80
N GLY A 84 1.69 -1.67 -4.14
CA GLY A 84 0.59 -1.82 -3.21
C GLY A 84 -0.31 -0.60 -3.11
N LYS A 85 -1.10 -0.55 -2.06
CA LYS A 85 -2.18 0.40 -1.82
C LYS A 85 -1.70 1.85 -1.77
N TRP A 86 -2.41 2.74 -2.52
CA TRP A 86 -2.24 4.19 -2.41
C TRP A 86 -3.14 4.83 -1.34
N HIS A 87 -4.42 4.91 -1.59
CA HIS A 87 -5.49 5.35 -0.69
C HIS A 87 -5.40 6.79 -0.16
N ILE A 88 -4.74 7.67 -0.89
CA ILE A 88 -4.66 9.11 -0.60
C ILE A 88 -4.89 9.97 -1.87
N GLY A 89 -5.73 9.49 -2.76
CA GLY A 89 -6.18 10.17 -3.97
C GLY A 89 -6.60 9.19 -5.06
N ALA A 90 -7.73 9.44 -5.69
CA ALA A 90 -8.35 8.55 -6.67
C ALA A 90 -8.76 9.25 -7.98
N GLU A 91 -8.30 10.50 -8.16
CA GLU A 91 -8.65 11.35 -9.29
C GLU A 91 -7.39 11.81 -10.03
N ASP A 92 -7.55 12.29 -11.23
CA ASP A 92 -6.48 12.88 -12.02
C ASP A 92 -5.74 13.99 -11.23
N GLY A 93 -4.43 13.97 -11.29
CA GLY A 93 -3.56 14.84 -10.52
C GLY A 93 -3.35 14.42 -9.05
N ARG A 94 -3.92 13.26 -8.62
CA ARG A 94 -3.82 12.74 -7.25
C ARG A 94 -3.29 11.31 -7.17
N PHE A 95 -2.85 10.74 -8.27
CA PHE A 95 -2.24 9.42 -8.31
C PHE A 95 -0.80 9.44 -7.77
N PRO A 96 -0.23 8.31 -7.38
CA PRO A 96 1.17 8.24 -6.94
C PRO A 96 2.14 8.91 -7.92
N THR A 97 1.90 8.72 -9.21
CA THR A 97 2.73 9.26 -10.30
C THR A 97 2.62 10.77 -10.48
N ASP A 98 1.56 11.39 -9.98
CA ASP A 98 1.41 12.85 -9.91
C ASP A 98 2.16 13.44 -8.70
N HIS A 99 2.49 12.58 -7.73
CA HIS A 99 3.12 12.96 -6.47
C HIS A 99 4.56 12.45 -6.33
N GLY A 100 5.26 12.29 -7.45
CA GLY A 100 6.70 12.08 -7.46
C GLY A 100 7.17 10.65 -7.71
N PHE A 101 6.29 9.65 -7.64
CA PHE A 101 6.65 8.28 -7.99
C PHE A 101 6.79 8.12 -9.50
N ASP A 102 7.86 7.44 -9.93
CA ASP A 102 8.10 7.18 -11.36
C ASP A 102 7.23 6.04 -11.88
N GLU A 103 6.93 5.05 -11.02
CA GLU A 103 6.02 3.95 -11.34
C GLU A 103 5.20 3.48 -10.14
N TRP A 104 4.02 2.96 -10.44
CA TRP A 104 3.09 2.41 -9.46
C TRP A 104 2.43 1.14 -9.98
N TYR A 105 2.18 0.18 -9.06
CA TYR A 105 1.30 -0.95 -9.26
C TYR A 105 0.63 -1.33 -7.95
N GLY A 106 -0.70 -1.35 -7.92
CA GLY A 106 -1.47 -1.70 -6.72
C GLY A 106 -2.93 -1.25 -6.76
N PRO A 107 -3.71 -1.51 -5.72
CA PRO A 107 -5.07 -1.01 -5.62
C PRO A 107 -5.07 0.48 -5.32
N LEU A 108 -6.01 1.18 -5.95
CA LEU A 108 -6.19 2.61 -5.78
C LEU A 108 -6.65 2.97 -4.35
N ARG A 109 -7.61 2.20 -3.83
CA ARG A 109 -8.24 2.43 -2.54
C ARG A 109 -7.85 1.33 -1.55
N THR A 110 -8.77 0.46 -1.16
CA THR A 110 -8.54 -0.47 -0.06
C THR A 110 -8.75 -1.93 -0.46
N TYR A 111 -8.13 -2.86 0.28
CA TYR A 111 -8.18 -4.29 -0.07
C TYR A 111 -9.51 -4.96 0.28
N ASP A 112 -10.32 -4.41 1.18
CA ASP A 112 -11.64 -4.93 1.52
C ASP A 112 -12.63 -4.83 0.36
N GLU A 113 -12.37 -3.97 -0.63
CA GLU A 113 -13.13 -3.93 -1.87
C GLU A 113 -13.11 -5.25 -2.67
N CYS A 114 -12.16 -6.14 -2.40
CA CYS A 114 -12.17 -7.49 -2.99
C CYS A 114 -13.38 -8.33 -2.58
N MET A 115 -14.09 -7.95 -1.52
CA MET A 115 -15.31 -8.61 -1.06
C MET A 115 -16.59 -8.09 -1.74
N TRP A 116 -16.53 -6.99 -2.47
CA TRP A 116 -17.74 -6.39 -3.05
C TRP A 116 -18.46 -7.34 -3.99
N LEU A 117 -17.72 -8.14 -4.76
CA LEU A 117 -18.29 -9.13 -5.68
C LEU A 117 -19.08 -10.25 -4.97
N GLU A 118 -18.81 -10.47 -3.69
CA GLU A 118 -19.47 -11.48 -2.86
C GLU A 118 -20.63 -10.90 -2.05
N ASP A 119 -20.80 -9.58 -2.05
CA ASP A 119 -21.89 -8.91 -1.35
C ASP A 119 -23.21 -9.07 -2.13
N PRO A 120 -24.28 -9.58 -1.51
CA PRO A 120 -25.56 -9.76 -2.18
C PRO A 120 -26.24 -8.44 -2.63
N HIS A 121 -25.79 -7.29 -2.14
CA HIS A 121 -26.27 -5.97 -2.55
C HIS A 121 -25.38 -5.28 -3.56
N TYR A 122 -24.29 -5.96 -3.99
CA TYR A 122 -23.38 -5.42 -4.99
C TYR A 122 -24.06 -5.36 -6.35
N ASP A 123 -23.96 -4.20 -6.98
CA ASP A 123 -24.45 -3.94 -8.33
C ASP A 123 -23.29 -3.40 -9.17
N ALA A 124 -22.86 -4.19 -10.15
CA ALA A 124 -21.70 -3.86 -10.98
C ALA A 124 -21.90 -2.60 -11.83
N GLU A 125 -23.13 -2.28 -12.23
CA GLU A 125 -23.43 -1.07 -13.01
C GLU A 125 -23.39 0.18 -12.12
N ARG A 126 -23.86 0.07 -10.88
CA ARG A 126 -23.87 1.15 -9.90
C ARG A 126 -22.53 1.35 -9.23
N ASP A 127 -21.91 0.28 -8.76
CA ASP A 127 -20.76 0.31 -7.83
C ASP A 127 -19.42 0.22 -8.56
N GLY A 128 -19.44 -0.26 -9.81
CA GLY A 128 -18.26 -0.52 -10.61
C GLY A 128 -17.39 -1.63 -10.04
N TYR A 129 -16.29 -1.95 -10.71
CA TYR A 129 -15.34 -2.94 -10.26
C TYR A 129 -14.07 -2.29 -9.74
N SER A 130 -13.59 -2.73 -8.58
CA SER A 130 -12.25 -2.39 -8.16
C SER A 130 -11.22 -3.21 -8.93
N HIS A 131 -10.18 -2.53 -9.42
CA HIS A 131 -9.10 -3.13 -10.19
C HIS A 131 -7.74 -2.83 -9.56
N MET A 132 -6.77 -3.66 -9.88
CA MET A 132 -5.39 -3.27 -9.77
C MET A 132 -5.09 -2.17 -10.78
N HIS A 133 -4.24 -1.24 -10.40
CA HIS A 133 -3.85 -0.10 -11.24
C HIS A 133 -2.36 -0.16 -11.55
N GLU A 134 -2.02 0.41 -12.68
CA GLU A 134 -0.64 0.80 -13.01
C GLU A 134 -0.57 2.30 -13.26
N GLY A 135 0.59 2.87 -12.97
CA GLY A 135 0.87 4.26 -13.28
C GLY A 135 2.34 4.44 -13.64
N VAL A 136 2.58 5.37 -14.54
CA VAL A 136 3.91 5.80 -14.96
C VAL A 136 3.94 7.32 -15.00
N LYS A 137 4.97 7.92 -14.42
CA LYS A 137 5.16 9.36 -14.38
C LYS A 137 5.06 9.99 -15.77
N GLY A 138 4.25 11.03 -15.86
CA GLY A 138 3.99 11.73 -17.12
C GLY A 138 3.03 11.03 -18.08
N LYS A 139 2.54 9.82 -17.72
CA LYS A 139 1.53 9.08 -18.50
C LYS A 139 0.21 8.89 -17.76
N GLY A 140 0.16 9.27 -16.47
CA GLY A 140 -0.98 9.06 -15.59
C GLY A 140 -1.04 7.66 -14.98
N ALA A 141 -2.22 7.28 -14.52
CA ALA A 141 -2.51 5.97 -13.95
C ALA A 141 -3.81 5.41 -14.55
N TRP A 142 -3.91 4.10 -14.64
CA TRP A 142 -5.06 3.43 -15.24
C TRP A 142 -5.37 2.09 -14.57
N PRO A 143 -6.64 1.67 -14.55
CA PRO A 143 -7.03 0.35 -14.12
C PRO A 143 -6.57 -0.70 -15.13
N ILE A 144 -6.09 -1.84 -14.63
CA ILE A 144 -5.73 -2.99 -15.47
C ILE A 144 -6.98 -3.85 -15.66
N LYS A 145 -7.56 -3.81 -16.85
CA LYS A 145 -8.88 -4.39 -17.15
C LYS A 145 -9.03 -5.86 -16.76
N ASP A 146 -7.96 -6.65 -16.93
CA ASP A 146 -7.97 -8.09 -16.66
C ASP A 146 -7.51 -8.43 -15.24
N GLN A 147 -7.31 -7.43 -14.38
CA GLN A 147 -6.86 -7.61 -12.99
C GLN A 147 -7.84 -6.97 -12.01
N GLN A 148 -9.00 -7.55 -11.92
CA GLN A 148 -10.00 -7.17 -10.93
C GLN A 148 -9.50 -7.50 -9.52
N LEU A 149 -9.80 -6.64 -8.55
CA LEU A 149 -9.47 -6.87 -7.15
C LEU A 149 -10.48 -7.84 -6.53
N THR A 150 -10.17 -9.12 -6.62
CA THR A 150 -10.91 -10.25 -6.03
C THR A 150 -10.18 -10.79 -4.81
N MET A 151 -10.80 -11.73 -4.09
CA MET A 151 -10.13 -12.47 -3.01
C MET A 151 -8.89 -13.21 -3.51
N ASP A 152 -8.94 -13.80 -4.70
CA ASP A 152 -7.81 -14.51 -5.32
C ASP A 152 -6.68 -13.54 -5.72
N THR A 153 -7.03 -12.39 -6.31
CA THR A 153 -6.05 -11.35 -6.63
C THR A 153 -5.37 -10.85 -5.36
N LYS A 154 -6.14 -10.58 -4.30
CA LYS A 154 -5.61 -10.16 -3.01
C LYS A 154 -4.66 -11.21 -2.40
N LYS A 155 -5.01 -12.50 -2.50
CA LYS A 155 -4.21 -13.61 -1.99
C LYS A 155 -2.80 -13.67 -2.59
N THR A 156 -2.65 -13.22 -3.84
CA THR A 156 -1.41 -13.38 -4.62
C THR A 156 -0.71 -12.08 -4.99
N CYS A 157 -1.35 -10.92 -4.83
CA CYS A 157 -0.80 -9.64 -5.29
C CYS A 157 0.57 -9.27 -4.66
N ASP A 158 0.84 -9.69 -3.42
CA ASP A 158 2.12 -9.43 -2.76
C ASP A 158 3.30 -10.11 -3.48
N LEU A 159 3.08 -11.22 -4.19
CA LEU A 159 4.11 -11.84 -5.03
C LEU A 159 4.47 -10.97 -6.24
N GLU A 160 3.45 -10.40 -6.87
CA GLU A 160 3.68 -9.49 -7.99
C GLU A 160 4.33 -8.19 -7.52
N TYR A 161 3.94 -7.66 -6.36
CA TYR A 161 4.62 -6.51 -5.74
C TYR A 161 6.10 -6.79 -5.50
N GLN A 162 6.41 -7.94 -4.90
CA GLN A 162 7.79 -8.35 -4.65
C GLN A 162 8.61 -8.45 -5.94
N LYS A 163 8.07 -9.11 -6.95
CA LYS A 163 8.72 -9.27 -8.25
C LYS A 163 9.03 -7.92 -8.90
N ARG A 164 8.05 -7.01 -8.92
CA ARG A 164 8.21 -5.67 -9.48
C ARG A 164 9.20 -4.83 -8.66
N ALA A 165 9.14 -4.88 -7.34
CA ALA A 165 10.05 -4.17 -6.46
C ALA A 165 11.51 -4.60 -6.67
N ILE A 166 11.77 -5.91 -6.76
CA ILE A 166 13.12 -6.43 -7.03
C ILE A 166 13.61 -5.93 -8.39
N LYS A 167 12.79 -6.07 -9.44
CA LYS A 167 13.15 -5.60 -10.80
C LYS A 167 13.45 -4.09 -10.83
N PHE A 168 12.67 -3.30 -10.11
CA PHE A 168 12.88 -1.86 -10.00
C PHE A 168 14.21 -1.54 -9.32
N MET A 169 14.49 -2.17 -8.17
CA MET A 169 15.74 -1.96 -7.44
C MET A 169 16.96 -2.41 -8.24
N GLU A 170 16.90 -3.57 -8.89
CA GLU A 170 17.99 -4.05 -9.78
C GLU A 170 18.25 -3.07 -10.92
N LYS A 171 17.18 -2.53 -11.52
CA LYS A 171 17.32 -1.52 -12.56
C LYS A 171 17.96 -0.24 -12.02
N ALA A 172 17.53 0.26 -10.87
CA ALA A 172 18.09 1.46 -10.26
C ALA A 172 19.60 1.30 -9.97
N VAL A 173 19.99 0.15 -9.41
CA VAL A 173 21.41 -0.18 -9.16
C VAL A 173 22.21 -0.24 -10.46
N LYS A 174 21.68 -0.87 -11.52
CA LYS A 174 22.33 -0.94 -12.84
C LYS A 174 22.51 0.45 -13.46
N ASP A 175 21.54 1.34 -13.25
CA ASP A 175 21.54 2.70 -13.79
C ASP A 175 22.33 3.68 -12.91
N ASP A 176 23.00 3.19 -11.85
CA ASP A 176 23.74 3.97 -10.83
C ASP A 176 22.90 5.11 -10.23
N LYS A 177 21.62 4.81 -9.93
CA LYS A 177 20.68 5.77 -9.35
C LYS A 177 20.31 5.40 -7.93
N PRO A 178 20.27 6.35 -6.99
CA PRO A 178 19.64 6.14 -5.70
C PRO A 178 18.14 5.91 -5.90
N PHE A 179 17.54 5.07 -5.09
CA PHE A 179 16.11 4.75 -5.24
C PHE A 179 15.33 4.84 -3.94
N TYR A 180 14.04 5.12 -4.08
CA TYR A 180 13.03 5.04 -3.03
C TYR A 180 11.93 4.06 -3.47
N CYS A 181 11.86 2.92 -2.80
CA CYS A 181 10.84 1.91 -3.06
C CYS A 181 9.87 1.86 -1.88
N TYR A 182 8.64 2.37 -2.08
CA TYR A 182 7.57 2.30 -1.09
C TYR A 182 6.77 1.03 -1.29
N PHE A 183 7.05 0.03 -0.44
CA PHE A 183 6.49 -1.31 -0.57
C PHE A 183 5.43 -1.56 0.50
N ASN A 184 4.18 -1.77 0.07
CA ASN A 184 3.01 -1.95 0.92
C ASN A 184 2.42 -3.34 0.78
N HIS A 185 2.65 -4.22 1.75
CA HIS A 185 2.00 -5.52 1.78
C HIS A 185 0.48 -5.42 1.87
N SER A 186 -0.22 -6.32 1.19
CA SER A 186 -1.68 -6.49 1.31
C SER A 186 -2.06 -7.27 2.56
N LEU A 187 -1.19 -8.20 2.97
CA LEU A 187 -1.41 -9.05 4.12
C LEU A 187 -1.45 -8.26 5.42
N MET A 188 -2.22 -8.76 6.37
CA MET A 188 -2.66 -8.16 7.62
C MET A 188 -3.78 -7.12 7.46
N HIS A 189 -4.20 -6.77 6.23
CA HIS A 189 -5.42 -6.00 6.00
C HIS A 189 -6.62 -6.95 5.82
N PHE A 190 -7.74 -6.60 6.40
CA PHE A 190 -9.00 -7.34 6.21
C PHE A 190 -9.47 -7.25 4.72
N PRO A 191 -10.11 -8.31 4.18
CA PRO A 191 -10.25 -9.65 4.72
C PRO A 191 -8.92 -10.41 4.73
N MET A 192 -8.76 -11.31 5.71
CA MET A 192 -7.53 -12.12 5.79
C MET A 192 -7.57 -13.20 4.71
N SER A 193 -6.63 -13.14 3.78
CA SER A 193 -6.51 -14.09 2.66
C SER A 193 -5.06 -14.57 2.52
N PRO A 194 -4.58 -15.42 3.46
CA PRO A 194 -3.23 -15.97 3.35
C PRO A 194 -3.15 -16.95 2.18
N ARG A 195 -1.97 -17.04 1.57
CA ARG A 195 -1.70 -18.09 0.59
C ARG A 195 -1.74 -19.47 1.26
N ASP A 196 -2.15 -20.51 0.53
CA ASP A 196 -2.41 -21.85 1.09
C ASP A 196 -1.20 -22.43 1.81
N GLU A 197 0.02 -22.17 1.31
CA GLU A 197 1.25 -22.63 1.96
C GLU A 197 1.50 -22.02 3.35
N PHE A 198 0.78 -20.97 3.74
CA PHE A 198 0.91 -20.35 5.07
C PHE A 198 -0.27 -20.65 6.00
N VAL A 199 -1.34 -21.24 5.48
CA VAL A 199 -2.50 -21.62 6.31
C VAL A 199 -2.05 -22.62 7.39
N GLY A 200 -2.39 -22.37 8.64
CA GLY A 200 -2.06 -23.23 9.78
C GLY A 200 -0.59 -23.21 10.22
N LYS A 201 0.29 -22.38 9.62
CA LYS A 201 1.70 -22.32 10.02
C LYS A 201 1.99 -21.37 11.17
N ALA A 202 1.09 -20.46 11.50
CA ALA A 202 1.21 -19.63 12.69
C ALA A 202 1.04 -20.51 13.94
N LYS A 203 1.94 -20.36 14.90
CA LYS A 203 1.96 -21.15 16.14
C LYS A 203 1.33 -20.44 17.32
N GLY A 204 0.67 -19.31 17.07
CA GLY A 204 0.00 -18.54 18.10
C GLY A 204 -1.28 -19.25 18.57
N LYS A 205 -1.53 -19.22 19.86
CA LYS A 205 -2.81 -19.65 20.43
C LYS A 205 -3.80 -18.52 20.27
N VAL A 206 -4.76 -18.69 19.37
CA VAL A 206 -5.85 -17.69 19.14
C VAL A 206 -6.70 -17.53 20.41
N GLU A 207 -6.81 -18.58 21.20
CA GLU A 207 -7.58 -18.62 22.44
C GLU A 207 -7.04 -17.67 23.52
N GLU A 208 -5.72 -17.39 23.55
CA GLU A 208 -5.10 -16.45 24.49
C GLU A 208 -5.27 -14.95 24.05
N LEU A 209 -5.92 -14.70 22.92
CA LEU A 209 -6.12 -13.34 22.38
C LEU A 209 -7.57 -12.85 22.52
N LEU A 210 -8.45 -13.70 23.06
CA LEU A 210 -9.89 -13.39 23.21
C LEU A 210 -10.28 -13.11 24.68
N ASP A 211 -9.32 -13.24 25.62
CA ASP A 211 -9.41 -12.82 27.01
C ASP A 211 -8.71 -11.45 27.21
#